data_b3aa69f3a05ad839f73a173aac003cf3
#
_entry.id   b3aa69f3a05ad839f73a173aac003cf3
#
_cell.length_a   1.000
_cell.length_b   1.000
_cell.length_c   1.000
_cell.angle_alpha   90.00
_cell.angle_beta   90.00
_cell.angle_gamma   90.00
#
_symmetry.space_group_name_H-M   'P 1'
#
loop_
_entity.id
_entity.type
_entity.pdbx_description
1 polymer ?
#
loop_
_entity_poly.entity_id
_entity_poly.type
_entity_poly.pdbx_seq_one_letter_code
_entity_poly.pdbx_strand_id
1 'polypeptide(L)'
;MKNSIFKVEDLVLVQQDIAVINHVSFELYSGEVLGILGLSDSGILALMDVLTGNQRVRGGTVYYGGQKMEYRSVREARSCGIYGITQQTSLIPRLSILDNLTVIGSDAWKNFLIRRKKLSEHIKQIIEQYGGNVDLQKKVYELTGFERQIIEIYKAIENNVKILCVYGLGENCTAEELGILRDILGKMKENGIGIIFIHYNSEKIQKFCDRILIMRHGFLADEVETAETSEQDLFRRLSAERGRKSAERKSPGKDGYICGYYDKKELKLRRGEVTALIVTDFSPEKFCVPEGGLQIASYEREFWKKAIFDNFTLEENILLKSYRYHQKFGALIDRRMLHFLLWETCERYGFDYEELKKYPRDASPKKLKEIVMFGWLIDTPDILMLEEPFYAADEEIIACLYKYVDILREKGTSIVCGGDNWQELRKIADRVINL
;
A
#
# COMPACT_ATOMS: atom_id res chain seq x y z
N MET A 1 -19.30 -7.59 28.59
CA MET A 1 -19.21 -6.41 27.71
C MET A 1 -17.73 -6.17 27.43
N LYS A 2 -17.31 -6.06 26.17
CA LYS A 2 -15.93 -5.68 25.84
C LYS A 2 -15.68 -4.26 26.36
N ASN A 3 -14.60 -4.04 27.08
CA ASN A 3 -14.26 -2.72 27.65
C ASN A 3 -13.51 -1.91 26.61
N SER A 4 -14.13 -0.83 26.09
CA SER A 4 -13.52 0.09 25.13
C SER A 4 -12.45 0.92 25.85
N ILE A 5 -11.19 0.79 25.41
CA ILE A 5 -10.05 1.54 25.96
C ILE A 5 -9.66 2.74 25.10
N PHE A 6 -9.93 2.67 23.80
CA PHE A 6 -9.59 3.72 22.85
C PHE A 6 -10.73 3.89 21.87
N LYS A 7 -11.13 5.12 21.63
CA LYS A 7 -12.24 5.44 20.74
C LYS A 7 -11.87 6.60 19.84
N VAL A 8 -12.22 6.46 18.61
CA VAL A 8 -12.11 7.48 17.56
C VAL A 8 -13.52 7.86 17.14
N GLU A 9 -13.85 9.13 17.16
CA GLU A 9 -15.17 9.65 16.79
C GLU A 9 -15.05 10.69 15.70
N ASP A 10 -15.73 10.42 14.59
CA ASP A 10 -16.00 11.36 13.51
C ASP A 10 -14.75 12.05 12.94
N LEU A 11 -13.64 11.30 12.80
CA LEU A 11 -12.40 11.85 12.26
C LEU A 11 -12.58 12.29 10.81
N VAL A 12 -12.19 13.55 10.56
CA VAL A 12 -12.18 14.14 9.23
C VAL A 12 -10.82 14.77 8.96
N LEU A 13 -10.19 14.34 7.88
CA LEU A 13 -8.96 14.92 7.35
C LEU A 13 -9.16 15.29 5.90
N VAL A 14 -9.01 16.59 5.60
CA VAL A 14 -9.06 17.10 4.25
C VAL A 14 -7.66 17.54 3.83
N GLN A 15 -7.18 17.00 2.73
CA GLN A 15 -5.95 17.41 2.08
C GLN A 15 -6.31 17.84 0.66
N GLN A 16 -5.97 19.07 0.29
CA GLN A 16 -6.19 19.59 -1.07
C GLN A 16 -7.64 19.47 -1.55
N ASP A 17 -8.58 19.85 -0.67
CA ASP A 17 -10.03 19.76 -0.91
C ASP A 17 -10.59 18.33 -1.12
N ILE A 18 -9.75 17.30 -0.93
CA ILE A 18 -10.16 15.90 -0.93
C ILE A 18 -10.21 15.41 0.52
N ALA A 19 -11.34 14.83 0.91
CA ALA A 19 -11.46 14.15 2.20
C ALA A 19 -10.69 12.82 2.16
N VAL A 20 -9.47 12.81 2.72
CA VAL A 20 -8.61 11.63 2.80
C VAL A 20 -9.06 10.71 3.94
N ILE A 21 -9.59 11.30 5.02
CA ILE A 21 -10.33 10.61 6.08
C ILE A 21 -11.69 11.29 6.17
N ASN A 22 -12.75 10.50 6.10
CA ASN A 22 -14.10 11.00 5.96
C ASN A 22 -15.03 10.31 6.96
N HIS A 23 -15.31 11.01 8.09
CA HIS A 23 -16.19 10.55 9.15
C HIS A 23 -15.83 9.16 9.71
N VAL A 24 -14.53 8.90 9.95
CA VAL A 24 -14.03 7.63 10.48
C VAL A 24 -14.28 7.56 11.98
N SER A 25 -14.99 6.51 12.42
CA SER A 25 -15.27 6.22 13.83
C SER A 25 -15.06 4.74 14.10
N PHE A 26 -14.32 4.43 15.17
CA PHE A 26 -14.11 3.03 15.62
C PHE A 26 -13.71 2.99 17.08
N GLU A 27 -13.79 1.81 17.67
CA GLU A 27 -13.36 1.53 19.03
C GLU A 27 -12.33 0.40 19.06
N LEU A 28 -11.40 0.48 20.00
CA LEU A 28 -10.45 -0.58 20.32
C LEU A 28 -10.73 -1.07 21.75
N TYR A 29 -10.84 -2.37 21.93
CA TYR A 29 -11.14 -2.98 23.21
C TYR A 29 -9.88 -3.43 23.94
N SER A 30 -9.95 -3.54 25.27
CA SER A 30 -8.84 -4.05 26.08
C SER A 30 -8.46 -5.46 25.65
N GLY A 31 -7.18 -5.70 25.44
CA GLY A 31 -6.68 -7.00 25.01
C GLY A 31 -7.10 -7.38 23.59
N GLU A 32 -7.29 -6.42 22.69
CA GLU A 32 -7.59 -6.63 21.28
C GLU A 32 -6.43 -6.17 20.39
N VAL A 33 -6.21 -6.92 19.32
CA VAL A 33 -5.45 -6.45 18.15
C VAL A 33 -6.46 -6.11 17.06
N LEU A 34 -6.68 -4.81 16.86
CA LEU A 34 -7.57 -4.30 15.81
C LEU A 34 -6.81 -4.14 14.51
N GLY A 35 -7.20 -4.86 13.49
CA GLY A 35 -6.69 -4.70 12.13
C GLY A 35 -7.36 -3.55 11.40
N ILE A 36 -6.61 -2.76 10.66
CA ILE A 36 -7.16 -1.81 9.67
C ILE A 36 -6.55 -2.15 8.31
N LEU A 37 -7.39 -2.72 7.45
CA LEU A 37 -7.02 -3.17 6.12
C LEU A 37 -7.48 -2.16 5.09
N GLY A 38 -6.58 -1.74 4.22
CA GLY A 38 -6.93 -0.82 3.14
C GLY A 38 -5.85 -0.77 2.07
N LEU A 39 -6.25 -0.43 0.86
CA LEU A 39 -5.33 -0.16 -0.24
C LEU A 39 -4.76 1.27 -0.12
N SER A 40 -3.81 1.59 -0.97
CA SER A 40 -3.06 2.85 -0.93
C SER A 40 -3.92 4.12 -1.03
N ASP A 41 -5.06 4.04 -1.71
CA ASP A 41 -6.04 5.13 -1.83
C ASP A 41 -7.08 5.16 -0.69
N SER A 42 -6.98 4.24 0.23
CA SER A 42 -7.96 4.08 1.32
C SER A 42 -7.87 5.13 2.42
N GLY A 43 -6.75 5.85 2.54
CA GLY A 43 -6.47 6.80 3.62
C GLY A 43 -5.85 6.17 4.87
N ILE A 44 -5.45 4.89 4.88
CA ILE A 44 -4.88 4.20 6.05
C ILE A 44 -3.59 4.86 6.55
N LEU A 45 -2.73 5.37 5.66
CA LEU A 45 -1.52 6.11 6.04
C LEU A 45 -1.85 7.43 6.72
N ALA A 46 -2.81 8.15 6.16
CA ALA A 46 -3.28 9.39 6.75
C ALA A 46 -3.92 9.16 8.13
N LEU A 47 -4.63 8.05 8.31
CA LEU A 47 -5.15 7.64 9.62
C LEU A 47 -4.02 7.34 10.61
N MET A 48 -2.99 6.60 10.19
CA MET A 48 -1.79 6.36 11.00
C MET A 48 -1.14 7.68 11.44
N ASP A 49 -0.95 8.62 10.51
CA ASP A 49 -0.35 9.92 10.80
C ASP A 49 -1.18 10.75 11.79
N VAL A 50 -2.51 10.70 11.67
CA VAL A 50 -3.42 11.37 12.62
C VAL A 50 -3.32 10.72 14.00
N LEU A 51 -3.44 9.39 14.08
CA LEU A 51 -3.40 8.67 15.36
C LEU A 51 -2.09 8.87 16.12
N THR A 52 -0.98 9.00 15.39
CA THR A 52 0.36 9.15 15.97
C THR A 52 0.82 10.60 16.13
N GLY A 53 -0.01 11.58 15.78
CA GLY A 53 0.27 13.00 15.95
C GLY A 53 1.18 13.60 14.88
N ASN A 54 1.46 12.90 13.80
CA ASN A 54 2.19 13.43 12.63
C ASN A 54 1.34 14.43 11.84
N GLN A 55 0.02 14.29 11.90
CA GLN A 55 -0.92 15.16 11.19
C GLN A 55 -2.09 15.57 12.07
N ARG A 56 -2.55 16.83 11.88
CA ARG A 56 -3.71 17.38 12.59
C ARG A 56 -4.99 17.12 11.80
N VAL A 57 -6.05 16.75 12.49
CA VAL A 57 -7.40 16.63 11.92
C VAL A 57 -8.11 17.98 11.81
N ARG A 58 -9.06 18.09 10.89
CA ARG A 58 -10.00 19.21 10.83
C ARG A 58 -11.23 19.00 11.73
N GLY A 59 -11.60 17.75 11.98
CA GLY A 59 -12.76 17.38 12.81
C GLY A 59 -12.57 16.03 13.47
N GLY A 60 -13.42 15.76 14.44
CA GLY A 60 -13.41 14.51 15.19
C GLY A 60 -12.62 14.58 16.49
N THR A 61 -12.70 13.51 17.26
CA THR A 61 -12.10 13.42 18.58
C THR A 61 -11.57 12.00 18.84
N VAL A 62 -10.47 11.92 19.57
CA VAL A 62 -9.88 10.67 20.05
C VAL A 62 -10.01 10.60 21.56
N TYR A 63 -10.37 9.44 22.10
CA TYR A 63 -10.53 9.20 23.53
C TYR A 63 -9.67 8.00 23.99
N TYR A 64 -9.14 8.07 25.19
CA TYR A 64 -8.52 6.94 25.89
C TYR A 64 -9.11 6.83 27.30
N GLY A 65 -9.60 5.65 27.68
CA GLY A 65 -10.25 5.43 28.96
C GLY A 65 -11.44 6.40 29.22
N GLY A 66 -12.15 6.80 28.18
CA GLY A 66 -13.25 7.75 28.23
C GLY A 66 -12.82 9.23 28.33
N GLN A 67 -11.53 9.53 28.42
CA GLN A 67 -11.02 10.89 28.45
C GLN A 67 -10.58 11.35 27.06
N LYS A 68 -10.99 12.57 26.70
CA LYS A 68 -10.58 13.20 25.43
C LYS A 68 -9.06 13.39 25.39
N MET A 69 -8.46 12.95 24.30
CA MET A 69 -7.03 13.14 24.05
C MET A 69 -6.81 14.34 23.13
N GLU A 70 -5.95 15.24 23.54
CA GLU A 70 -5.54 16.39 22.72
C GLU A 70 -4.02 16.36 22.56
N TYR A 71 -3.56 16.08 21.35
CA TYR A 71 -2.15 16.13 20.98
C TYR A 71 -2.00 16.74 19.58
N ARG A 72 -0.89 17.46 19.40
CA ARG A 72 -0.63 18.23 18.18
C ARG A 72 0.72 17.87 17.53
N SER A 73 1.40 16.89 18.10
CA SER A 73 2.71 16.42 17.66
C SER A 73 2.94 14.98 18.11
N VAL A 74 3.86 14.30 17.44
CA VAL A 74 4.30 12.93 17.81
C VAL A 74 4.80 12.88 19.26
N ARG A 75 5.48 13.93 19.72
CA ARG A 75 5.96 14.01 21.10
C ARG A 75 4.81 14.02 22.10
N GLU A 76 3.77 14.80 21.83
CA GLU A 76 2.58 14.86 22.68
C GLU A 76 1.80 13.56 22.64
N ALA A 77 1.59 12.94 21.45
CA ALA A 77 0.96 11.63 21.32
C ALA A 77 1.70 10.57 22.16
N ARG A 78 3.03 10.54 22.08
CA ARG A 78 3.85 9.65 22.92
C ARG A 78 3.70 9.92 24.40
N SER A 79 3.63 11.17 24.84
CA SER A 79 3.39 11.49 26.25
C SER A 79 2.01 11.04 26.74
N CYS A 80 1.05 10.90 25.85
CA CYS A 80 -0.25 10.30 26.09
C CYS A 80 -0.23 8.75 26.04
N GLY A 81 0.89 8.14 25.65
CA GLY A 81 1.07 6.69 25.53
C GLY A 81 0.70 6.12 24.16
N ILE A 82 0.54 6.96 23.12
CA ILE A 82 0.32 6.49 21.75
C ILE A 82 1.65 6.45 21.00
N TYR A 83 2.01 5.27 20.51
CA TYR A 83 3.25 5.03 19.75
C TYR A 83 2.94 4.54 18.35
N GLY A 84 3.65 5.13 17.37
CA GLY A 84 3.61 4.71 15.97
C GLY A 84 4.90 4.00 15.59
N ILE A 85 4.79 2.82 14.97
CA ILE A 85 5.88 2.10 14.33
C ILE A 85 5.53 1.94 12.86
N THR A 86 6.46 2.34 12.00
CA THR A 86 6.35 2.18 10.55
C THR A 86 7.53 1.34 10.05
N GLN A 87 7.55 1.03 8.77
CA GLN A 87 8.70 0.36 8.15
C GLN A 87 10.00 1.16 8.27
N GLN A 88 9.91 2.49 8.35
CA GLN A 88 11.07 3.35 8.61
C GLN A 88 11.32 3.45 10.12
N THR A 89 12.46 2.91 10.55
CA THR A 89 12.85 2.97 11.96
C THR A 89 13.23 4.38 12.41
N SER A 90 12.86 4.72 13.65
CA SER A 90 13.32 5.92 14.34
C SER A 90 14.65 5.70 15.11
N LEU A 91 15.22 4.50 15.00
CA LEU A 91 16.47 4.15 15.69
C LEU A 91 17.68 4.84 15.04
N ILE A 92 18.62 5.24 15.87
CA ILE A 92 19.86 5.88 15.43
C ILE A 92 20.90 4.78 15.13
N PRO A 93 21.32 4.60 13.87
CA PRO A 93 22.11 3.42 13.46
C PRO A 93 23.44 3.26 14.21
N ARG A 94 24.12 4.35 14.54
CA ARG A 94 25.44 4.34 15.19
C ARG A 94 25.40 4.16 16.71
N LEU A 95 24.23 4.26 17.31
CA LEU A 95 24.06 4.03 18.74
C LEU A 95 23.84 2.54 19.05
N SER A 96 24.13 2.13 20.29
CA SER A 96 23.77 0.79 20.75
C SER A 96 22.26 0.65 20.94
N ILE A 97 21.78 -0.58 21.04
CA ILE A 97 20.37 -0.85 21.37
C ILE A 97 20.03 -0.18 22.71
N LEU A 98 20.87 -0.34 23.73
CA LEU A 98 20.66 0.30 25.02
C LEU A 98 20.52 1.82 24.90
N ASP A 99 21.41 2.46 24.15
CA ASP A 99 21.38 3.92 23.99
C ASP A 99 20.09 4.37 23.24
N ASN A 100 19.66 3.61 22.22
CA ASN A 100 18.43 3.90 21.51
C ASN A 100 17.16 3.75 22.36
N LEU A 101 17.13 2.78 23.27
CA LEU A 101 16.00 2.56 24.16
C LEU A 101 15.92 3.62 25.27
N THR A 102 17.04 4.27 25.61
CA THR A 102 17.15 5.15 26.80
C THR A 102 17.26 6.64 26.49
N VAL A 103 17.66 7.04 25.26
CA VAL A 103 17.93 8.45 24.89
C VAL A 103 16.65 9.30 24.73
N ILE A 104 15.51 8.70 24.53
CA ILE A 104 14.28 9.44 24.25
C ILE A 104 13.38 9.42 25.49
N GLY A 105 13.60 10.33 26.43
CA GLY A 105 12.56 10.49 27.47
C GLY A 105 12.88 11.18 28.75
N SER A 106 14.10 11.59 29.03
CA SER A 106 14.32 12.20 30.32
C SER A 106 15.41 13.29 30.36
N ASP A 107 15.31 14.17 31.33
CA ASP A 107 16.36 15.02 31.87
C ASP A 107 17.62 14.22 32.34
N ALA A 108 17.82 13.04 31.78
CA ALA A 108 18.74 11.98 32.18
C ALA A 108 20.23 12.31 31.98
N TRP A 109 20.58 13.42 31.36
CA TRP A 109 21.96 13.85 31.19
C TRP A 109 22.68 14.09 32.53
N LYS A 110 21.96 14.38 33.61
CA LYS A 110 22.58 14.72 34.91
C LYS A 110 23.05 13.51 35.73
N ASN A 111 22.68 12.26 35.38
CA ASN A 111 23.03 11.06 36.14
C ASN A 111 23.50 9.86 35.28
N PHE A 112 24.06 10.12 34.14
CA PHE A 112 24.32 9.12 33.09
C PHE A 112 25.27 7.98 33.48
N LEU A 113 26.30 8.22 34.27
CA LEU A 113 27.34 7.24 34.57
C LEU A 113 26.96 6.21 35.64
N ILE A 114 26.18 6.60 36.66
CA ILE A 114 25.88 5.72 37.79
C ILE A 114 24.67 4.80 37.52
N ARG A 115 23.83 5.16 36.58
CA ARG A 115 22.60 4.44 36.29
C ARG A 115 22.68 3.44 35.12
N ARG A 116 23.74 3.44 34.31
CA ARG A 116 23.79 2.61 33.07
C ARG A 116 23.64 1.11 33.34
N LYS A 117 24.23 0.60 34.43
CA LYS A 117 24.12 -0.82 34.81
C LYS A 117 22.69 -1.15 35.23
N LYS A 118 22.08 -0.35 36.11
CA LYS A 118 20.68 -0.54 36.55
C LYS A 118 19.68 -0.42 35.39
N LEU A 119 19.95 0.52 34.48
CA LEU A 119 19.12 0.75 33.29
C LEU A 119 19.21 -0.44 32.32
N SER A 120 20.44 -0.97 32.11
CA SER A 120 20.64 -2.18 31.31
C SER A 120 19.94 -3.38 31.92
N GLU A 121 19.97 -3.55 33.23
CA GLU A 121 19.25 -4.62 33.94
C GLU A 121 17.72 -4.46 33.79
N HIS A 122 17.18 -3.26 33.93
CA HIS A 122 15.78 -2.96 33.75
C HIS A 122 15.31 -3.27 32.31
N ILE A 123 16.05 -2.78 31.30
CA ILE A 123 15.74 -3.04 29.89
C ILE A 123 15.79 -4.54 29.58
N LYS A 124 16.77 -5.28 30.13
CA LYS A 124 16.82 -6.73 29.98
C LYS A 124 15.57 -7.41 30.55
N GLN A 125 15.14 -7.03 31.75
CA GLN A 125 13.93 -7.57 32.37
C GLN A 125 12.69 -7.33 31.49
N ILE A 126 12.56 -6.12 30.90
CA ILE A 126 11.47 -5.82 29.96
C ILE A 126 11.55 -6.77 28.76
N ILE A 127 12.70 -6.86 28.10
CA ILE A 127 12.89 -7.69 26.91
C ILE A 127 12.57 -9.16 27.23
N GLU A 128 13.07 -9.68 28.35
CA GLU A 128 12.80 -11.05 28.81
C GLU A 128 11.33 -11.29 29.13
N GLN A 129 10.64 -10.33 29.76
CA GLN A 129 9.20 -10.39 30.04
C GLN A 129 8.40 -10.57 28.74
N TYR A 130 8.81 -9.90 27.65
CA TYR A 130 8.16 -10.02 26.35
C TYR A 130 8.75 -11.12 25.46
N GLY A 131 9.63 -11.98 26.03
CA GLY A 131 10.13 -13.19 25.37
C GLY A 131 11.33 -13.01 24.47
N GLY A 132 11.97 -11.85 24.54
CA GLY A 132 13.16 -11.56 23.76
C GLY A 132 14.46 -11.91 24.52
N ASN A 133 15.54 -12.00 23.75
CA ASN A 133 16.90 -12.05 24.24
C ASN A 133 17.77 -11.25 23.28
N VAL A 134 18.31 -10.12 23.72
CA VAL A 134 19.01 -9.17 22.86
C VAL A 134 20.30 -8.68 23.53
N ASP A 135 21.41 -8.68 22.79
CA ASP A 135 22.62 -8.03 23.23
C ASP A 135 22.48 -6.51 23.13
N LEU A 136 22.28 -5.86 24.28
CA LEU A 136 22.05 -4.41 24.38
C LEU A 136 23.23 -3.56 23.92
N GLN A 137 24.45 -4.13 23.79
CA GLN A 137 25.63 -3.41 23.31
C GLN A 137 25.76 -3.40 21.79
N LYS A 138 25.04 -4.29 21.09
CA LYS A 138 25.02 -4.37 19.62
C LYS A 138 24.56 -3.04 19.03
N LYS A 139 25.20 -2.61 17.95
CA LYS A 139 24.82 -1.38 17.25
C LYS A 139 23.62 -1.62 16.31
N VAL A 140 22.77 -0.62 16.17
CA VAL A 140 21.55 -0.75 15.36
C VAL A 140 21.86 -1.03 13.88
N TYR A 141 22.95 -0.53 13.32
CA TYR A 141 23.34 -0.84 11.94
C TYR A 141 23.69 -2.32 11.71
N GLU A 142 23.99 -3.08 12.76
CA GLU A 142 24.29 -4.51 12.71
C GLU A 142 23.04 -5.37 12.71
N LEU A 143 21.86 -4.77 12.95
CA LEU A 143 20.58 -5.46 13.05
C LEU A 143 19.94 -5.66 11.66
N THR A 144 19.24 -6.78 11.52
CA THR A 144 18.31 -7.01 10.38
C THR A 144 17.14 -6.04 10.40
N GLY A 145 16.36 -6.00 9.34
CA GLY A 145 15.13 -5.20 9.29
C GLY A 145 14.13 -5.62 10.37
N PHE A 146 13.94 -6.93 10.54
CA PHE A 146 13.08 -7.50 11.57
C PHE A 146 13.56 -7.16 12.99
N GLU A 147 14.84 -7.37 13.30
CA GLU A 147 15.41 -7.03 14.62
C GLU A 147 15.16 -5.57 14.97
N ARG A 148 15.31 -4.64 14.00
CA ARG A 148 15.03 -3.21 14.22
C ARG A 148 13.54 -2.96 14.56
N GLN A 149 12.63 -3.63 13.91
CA GLN A 149 11.19 -3.53 14.23
C GLN A 149 10.90 -4.00 15.66
N ILE A 150 11.51 -5.10 16.08
CA ILE A 150 11.39 -5.60 17.47
C ILE A 150 11.96 -4.60 18.48
N ILE A 151 13.11 -3.99 18.20
CA ILE A 151 13.68 -2.96 19.09
C ILE A 151 12.79 -1.72 19.18
N GLU A 152 12.10 -1.32 18.09
CA GLU A 152 11.11 -0.24 18.16
C GLU A 152 9.92 -0.60 19.06
N ILE A 153 9.48 -1.86 19.05
CA ILE A 153 8.42 -2.33 19.96
C ILE A 153 8.91 -2.25 21.42
N TYR A 154 10.11 -2.74 21.74
CA TYR A 154 10.66 -2.64 23.08
C TYR A 154 10.83 -1.18 23.53
N LYS A 155 11.20 -0.28 22.61
CA LYS A 155 11.26 1.16 22.86
C LYS A 155 9.90 1.74 23.23
N ALA A 156 8.85 1.32 22.56
CA ALA A 156 7.49 1.74 22.89
C ALA A 156 7.07 1.20 24.28
N ILE A 157 7.38 -0.05 24.60
CA ILE A 157 7.10 -0.66 25.90
C ILE A 157 7.82 0.07 27.04
N GLU A 158 9.13 0.34 26.88
CA GLU A 158 9.92 1.10 27.86
C GLU A 158 9.34 2.48 28.15
N ASN A 159 8.73 3.08 27.14
CA ASN A 159 8.09 4.38 27.29
C ASN A 159 6.61 4.30 27.70
N ASN A 160 6.18 3.21 28.32
CA ASN A 160 4.82 3.02 28.85
C ASN A 160 3.71 3.18 27.78
N VAL A 161 3.90 2.53 26.64
CA VAL A 161 2.89 2.50 25.57
C VAL A 161 1.54 1.99 26.08
N LYS A 162 0.48 2.68 25.72
CA LYS A 162 -0.91 2.30 26.00
C LYS A 162 -1.60 1.81 24.71
N ILE A 163 -1.32 2.53 23.62
CA ILE A 163 -1.82 2.21 22.29
C ILE A 163 -0.63 2.14 21.34
N LEU A 164 -0.42 0.99 20.75
CA LEU A 164 0.58 0.77 19.72
C LEU A 164 -0.09 0.77 18.35
N CYS A 165 0.24 1.75 17.51
CA CYS A 165 -0.16 1.79 16.10
C CYS A 165 1.01 1.28 15.25
N VAL A 166 0.81 0.22 14.49
CA VAL A 166 1.86 -0.34 13.62
C VAL A 166 1.40 -0.36 12.18
N TYR A 167 2.31 -0.02 11.26
CA TYR A 167 2.05 -0.04 9.83
C TYR A 167 3.10 -0.87 9.09
N GLY A 168 2.63 -1.87 8.31
CA GLY A 168 3.49 -2.72 7.50
C GLY A 168 4.46 -3.60 8.30
N LEU A 169 4.13 -3.94 9.54
CA LEU A 169 4.96 -4.77 10.40
C LEU A 169 4.91 -6.24 9.93
N GLY A 170 6.08 -6.89 9.88
CA GLY A 170 6.18 -8.31 9.51
C GLY A 170 6.17 -8.61 8.02
N GLU A 171 6.40 -7.62 7.14
CA GLU A 171 6.30 -7.80 5.69
C GLU A 171 7.29 -8.81 5.11
N ASN A 172 8.56 -8.59 5.35
CA ASN A 172 9.64 -9.43 4.81
C ASN A 172 10.15 -10.42 5.86
N CYS A 173 9.26 -10.93 6.72
CA CYS A 173 9.59 -11.82 7.80
C CYS A 173 9.42 -13.27 7.43
N THR A 174 10.33 -14.11 7.89
CA THR A 174 10.21 -15.57 7.85
C THR A 174 9.06 -16.06 8.74
N ALA A 175 8.64 -17.30 8.58
CA ALA A 175 7.62 -17.90 9.43
C ALA A 175 8.02 -17.90 10.93
N GLU A 176 9.31 -18.09 11.23
CA GLU A 176 9.87 -18.03 12.57
C GLU A 176 9.78 -16.62 13.16
N GLU A 177 10.21 -15.60 12.41
CA GLU A 177 10.12 -14.19 12.80
C GLU A 177 8.69 -13.73 13.03
N LEU A 178 7.74 -14.19 12.21
CA LEU A 178 6.30 -13.95 12.42
C LEU A 178 5.78 -14.61 13.71
N GLY A 179 6.33 -15.78 14.09
CA GLY A 179 6.06 -16.44 15.37
C GLY A 179 6.51 -15.56 16.54
N ILE A 180 7.76 -15.09 16.51
CA ILE A 180 8.33 -14.19 17.53
C ILE A 180 7.47 -12.92 17.67
N LEU A 181 7.11 -12.31 16.55
CA LEU A 181 6.27 -11.12 16.54
C LEU A 181 4.90 -11.38 17.18
N ARG A 182 4.28 -12.51 16.85
CA ARG A 182 2.98 -12.92 17.44
C ARG A 182 3.06 -13.06 18.95
N ASP A 183 4.13 -13.68 19.45
CA ASP A 183 4.34 -13.88 20.89
C ASP A 183 4.51 -12.55 21.62
N ILE A 184 5.27 -11.62 21.05
CA ILE A 184 5.46 -10.27 21.61
C ILE A 184 4.13 -9.51 21.64
N LEU A 185 3.39 -9.46 20.52
CA LEU A 185 2.09 -8.78 20.45
C LEU A 185 1.07 -9.44 21.38
N GLY A 186 1.09 -10.78 21.52
CA GLY A 186 0.28 -11.53 22.46
C GLY A 186 0.51 -11.11 23.91
N LYS A 187 1.76 -11.02 24.34
CA LYS A 187 2.13 -10.54 25.68
C LYS A 187 1.78 -9.08 25.91
N MET A 188 1.90 -8.22 24.89
CA MET A 188 1.42 -6.83 24.97
C MET A 188 -0.09 -6.77 25.22
N LYS A 189 -0.85 -7.58 24.48
CA LYS A 189 -2.29 -7.75 24.64
C LYS A 189 -2.67 -8.21 26.05
N GLU A 190 -1.97 -9.23 26.59
CA GLU A 190 -2.17 -9.73 27.97
C GLU A 190 -1.89 -8.64 29.04
N ASN A 191 -0.94 -7.73 28.76
CA ASN A 191 -0.64 -6.60 29.61
C ASN A 191 -1.59 -5.38 29.39
N GLY A 192 -2.68 -5.57 28.64
CA GLY A 192 -3.70 -4.55 28.43
C GLY A 192 -3.32 -3.44 27.44
N ILE A 193 -2.23 -3.60 26.69
CA ILE A 193 -1.82 -2.65 25.64
C ILE A 193 -2.75 -2.86 24.42
N GLY A 194 -3.38 -1.79 23.97
CA GLY A 194 -4.18 -1.82 22.75
C GLY A 194 -3.29 -1.76 21.51
N ILE A 195 -3.59 -2.56 20.49
CA ILE A 195 -2.80 -2.64 19.28
C ILE A 195 -3.69 -2.33 18.07
N ILE A 196 -3.31 -1.34 17.28
CA ILE A 196 -3.91 -1.03 15.98
C ILE A 196 -2.91 -1.46 14.91
N PHE A 197 -3.23 -2.54 14.20
CA PHE A 197 -2.39 -3.16 13.20
C PHE A 197 -2.86 -2.75 11.80
N ILE A 198 -2.18 -1.78 11.21
CA ILE A 198 -2.53 -1.24 9.89
C ILE A 198 -1.71 -1.97 8.82
N HIS A 199 -2.40 -2.55 7.86
CA HIS A 199 -1.75 -3.30 6.79
C HIS A 199 -2.57 -3.28 5.50
N TYR A 200 -1.91 -3.46 4.35
CA TYR A 200 -2.56 -3.58 3.04
C TYR A 200 -2.69 -5.05 2.58
N ASN A 201 -1.96 -5.97 3.22
CA ASN A 201 -1.96 -7.39 2.89
C ASN A 201 -2.96 -8.15 3.77
N SER A 202 -3.96 -8.78 3.14
CA SER A 202 -5.03 -9.54 3.83
C SER A 202 -4.52 -10.75 4.60
N GLU A 203 -3.52 -11.47 4.07
CA GLU A 203 -2.93 -12.63 4.73
C GLU A 203 -2.22 -12.24 6.03
N LYS A 204 -1.45 -11.15 6.00
CA LYS A 204 -0.69 -10.69 7.17
C LYS A 204 -1.62 -10.22 8.28
N ILE A 205 -2.59 -9.35 7.94
CA ILE A 205 -3.50 -8.79 8.93
C ILE A 205 -4.35 -9.89 9.60
N GLN A 206 -4.75 -10.91 8.84
CA GLN A 206 -5.51 -12.04 9.36
C GLN A 206 -4.75 -12.87 10.40
N LYS A 207 -3.42 -12.95 10.29
CA LYS A 207 -2.58 -13.72 11.22
C LYS A 207 -2.42 -13.09 12.60
N PHE A 208 -2.60 -11.77 12.72
CA PHE A 208 -2.32 -11.02 13.93
C PHE A 208 -3.53 -10.42 14.60
N CYS A 209 -4.62 -10.17 13.88
CA CYS A 209 -5.74 -9.37 14.34
C CYS A 209 -6.92 -10.22 14.78
N ASP A 210 -7.62 -9.76 15.81
CA ASP A 210 -8.86 -10.40 16.29
C ASP A 210 -10.05 -9.94 15.42
N ARG A 211 -10.08 -8.67 15.05
CA ARG A 211 -11.11 -8.00 14.26
C ARG A 211 -10.46 -7.08 13.23
N ILE A 212 -11.04 -6.96 12.06
CA ILE A 212 -10.50 -6.16 10.96
C ILE A 212 -11.53 -5.15 10.47
N LEU A 213 -11.13 -3.88 10.47
CA LEU A 213 -11.85 -2.81 9.79
C LEU A 213 -11.31 -2.67 8.37
N ILE A 214 -12.18 -2.61 7.39
CA ILE A 214 -11.82 -2.40 5.99
C ILE A 214 -12.03 -0.93 5.64
N MET A 215 -10.94 -0.25 5.33
CA MET A 215 -10.95 1.17 4.99
C MET A 215 -10.81 1.37 3.49
N ARG A 216 -11.68 2.20 2.89
CA ARG A 216 -11.70 2.51 1.46
C ARG A 216 -12.07 3.98 1.23
N HIS A 217 -11.32 4.66 0.37
CA HIS A 217 -11.58 6.07 -0.01
C HIS A 217 -11.87 7.01 1.18
N GLY A 218 -11.14 6.81 2.27
CA GLY A 218 -11.31 7.61 3.49
C GLY A 218 -12.42 7.14 4.43
N PHE A 219 -13.22 6.12 4.10
CA PHE A 219 -14.31 5.61 4.94
C PHE A 219 -14.00 4.24 5.52
N LEU A 220 -14.58 3.93 6.67
CA LEU A 220 -14.72 2.54 7.13
C LEU A 220 -15.87 1.90 6.34
N ALA A 221 -15.52 1.00 5.46
CA ALA A 221 -16.46 0.39 4.53
C ALA A 221 -17.08 -0.89 5.07
N ASP A 222 -16.34 -1.62 5.93
CA ASP A 222 -16.79 -2.89 6.48
C ASP A 222 -16.04 -3.20 7.78
N GLU A 223 -16.58 -4.10 8.60
CA GLU A 223 -15.99 -4.63 9.81
C GLU A 223 -16.22 -6.14 9.84
N VAL A 224 -15.18 -6.91 10.14
CA VAL A 224 -15.26 -8.38 10.17
C VAL A 224 -14.49 -8.96 11.35
N GLU A 225 -15.00 -10.03 11.93
CA GLU A 225 -14.24 -10.86 12.89
C GLU A 225 -13.31 -11.78 12.10
N THR A 226 -12.06 -11.83 12.49
CA THR A 226 -11.02 -12.57 11.74
C THR A 226 -11.30 -14.08 11.73
N ALA A 227 -11.84 -14.61 12.82
CA ALA A 227 -12.15 -16.03 12.95
C ALA A 227 -13.26 -16.52 12.00
N GLU A 228 -14.12 -15.60 11.53
CA GLU A 228 -15.28 -15.91 10.68
C GLU A 228 -15.05 -15.59 9.21
N THR A 229 -13.89 -15.05 8.86
CA THR A 229 -13.65 -14.51 7.52
C THR A 229 -12.42 -15.16 6.87
N SER A 230 -12.57 -15.67 5.66
CA SER A 230 -11.45 -16.21 4.90
C SER A 230 -10.59 -15.08 4.26
N GLU A 231 -9.33 -15.38 3.95
CA GLU A 231 -8.45 -14.45 3.24
C GLU A 231 -9.05 -14.03 1.89
N GLN A 232 -9.68 -14.97 1.17
CA GLN A 232 -10.35 -14.69 -0.10
C GLN A 232 -11.53 -13.73 0.08
N ASP A 233 -12.27 -13.82 1.18
CA ASP A 233 -13.37 -12.91 1.48
C ASP A 233 -12.86 -11.52 1.86
N LEU A 234 -11.77 -11.42 2.62
CA LEU A 234 -11.10 -10.15 2.88
C LEU A 234 -10.64 -9.49 1.60
N PHE A 235 -9.99 -10.24 0.71
CA PHE A 235 -9.56 -9.74 -0.59
C PHE A 235 -10.74 -9.31 -1.45
N ARG A 236 -11.83 -10.09 -1.47
CA ARG A 236 -13.06 -9.74 -2.19
C ARG A 236 -13.68 -8.45 -1.63
N ARG A 237 -13.75 -8.29 -0.31
CA ARG A 237 -14.27 -7.09 0.36
C ARG A 237 -13.40 -5.87 0.10
N LEU A 238 -12.07 -6.00 0.05
CA LEU A 238 -11.14 -4.95 -0.38
C LEU A 238 -11.36 -4.55 -1.83
N SER A 239 -11.57 -5.53 -2.71
CA SER A 239 -11.68 -5.36 -4.15
C SER A 239 -13.10 -4.96 -4.60
N ALA A 240 -14.13 -5.25 -3.79
CA ALA A 240 -15.54 -5.18 -4.18
C ALA A 240 -16.06 -3.80 -4.62
N GLU A 241 -15.31 -2.72 -4.39
CA GLU A 241 -15.73 -1.37 -4.77
C GLU A 241 -14.91 -0.70 -5.86
N ARG A 242 -13.91 -1.36 -6.44
CA ARG A 242 -13.39 -0.86 -7.72
C ARG A 242 -14.50 -0.83 -8.79
N GLY A 243 -15.60 -1.59 -8.56
CA GLY A 243 -16.81 -1.57 -9.41
C GLY A 243 -17.89 -0.57 -9.03
N ARG A 244 -17.84 0.13 -7.85
CA ARG A 244 -19.00 0.94 -7.41
C ARG A 244 -18.75 2.43 -7.19
N LYS A 245 -17.51 2.91 -7.03
CA LYS A 245 -17.22 4.33 -6.76
C LYS A 245 -16.19 4.99 -7.69
N SER A 246 -15.80 4.38 -8.79
CA SER A 246 -15.57 5.19 -9.99
C SER A 246 -16.89 5.87 -10.47
N ALA A 247 -17.89 5.93 -9.65
CA ALA A 247 -19.28 6.30 -9.96
C ALA A 247 -19.57 7.79 -9.81
N GLU A 248 -18.57 8.62 -9.50
CA GLU A 248 -18.59 10.01 -9.96
C GLU A 248 -17.85 10.19 -11.30
N ARG A 249 -17.07 9.19 -11.75
CA ARG A 249 -16.84 8.94 -13.16
C ARG A 249 -18.12 8.30 -13.69
N LYS A 250 -18.86 8.98 -14.56
CA LYS A 250 -20.09 8.49 -15.20
C LYS A 250 -19.92 7.02 -15.53
N SER A 251 -20.74 6.17 -14.87
CA SER A 251 -20.72 4.73 -15.08
C SER A 251 -20.84 4.44 -16.57
N PRO A 252 -20.08 3.47 -17.10
CA PRO A 252 -20.43 2.91 -18.41
C PRO A 252 -21.89 2.52 -18.36
N GLY A 253 -22.63 2.73 -19.44
CA GLY A 253 -24.07 2.53 -19.48
C GLY A 253 -24.50 1.22 -18.82
N LYS A 254 -25.74 1.11 -18.41
CA LYS A 254 -26.31 0.04 -17.56
C LYS A 254 -25.90 -1.41 -17.88
N ASP A 255 -25.23 -1.63 -19.01
CA ASP A 255 -24.85 -2.95 -19.54
C ASP A 255 -23.35 -3.30 -19.37
N GLY A 256 -22.54 -2.50 -18.66
CA GLY A 256 -21.10 -2.77 -18.46
C GLY A 256 -20.23 -2.56 -19.71
N TYR A 257 -20.74 -1.86 -20.71
CA TYR A 257 -20.03 -1.51 -21.94
C TYR A 257 -19.52 -0.07 -21.91
N ILE A 258 -18.34 0.13 -22.52
CA ILE A 258 -17.81 1.46 -22.85
C ILE A 258 -18.06 1.69 -24.33
N CYS A 259 -18.77 2.76 -24.65
CA CYS A 259 -18.99 3.16 -26.05
C CYS A 259 -17.86 4.09 -26.49
N GLY A 260 -17.17 3.71 -27.54
CA GLY A 260 -16.15 4.52 -28.20
C GLY A 260 -16.32 4.50 -29.71
N TYR A 261 -15.43 5.21 -30.39
CA TYR A 261 -15.40 5.25 -31.86
C TYR A 261 -13.98 4.96 -32.33
N TYR A 262 -13.86 4.06 -33.29
CA TYR A 262 -12.61 3.83 -34.01
C TYR A 262 -12.83 4.23 -35.47
N ASP A 263 -12.06 5.19 -35.95
CA ASP A 263 -12.21 5.76 -37.30
C ASP A 263 -13.69 6.07 -37.66
N LYS A 264 -14.40 6.74 -36.75
CA LYS A 264 -15.82 7.12 -36.83
C LYS A 264 -16.83 5.96 -36.76
N LYS A 265 -16.40 4.72 -36.65
CA LYS A 265 -17.29 3.56 -36.43
C LYS A 265 -17.48 3.31 -34.94
N GLU A 266 -18.72 3.11 -34.51
CA GLU A 266 -19.03 2.83 -33.10
C GLU A 266 -18.44 1.49 -32.65
N LEU A 267 -17.79 1.52 -31.49
CA LEU A 267 -17.23 0.37 -30.82
C LEU A 267 -17.82 0.26 -29.42
N LYS A 268 -18.38 -0.91 -29.11
CA LYS A 268 -18.84 -1.25 -27.75
C LYS A 268 -17.80 -2.17 -27.12
N LEU A 269 -17.05 -1.68 -26.15
CA LEU A 269 -16.04 -2.42 -25.40
C LEU A 269 -16.63 -2.91 -24.09
N ARG A 270 -16.45 -4.18 -23.78
CA ARG A 270 -16.88 -4.74 -22.50
C ARG A 270 -15.73 -4.68 -21.49
N ARG A 271 -16.03 -4.33 -20.25
CA ARG A 271 -15.03 -4.31 -19.17
C ARG A 271 -14.47 -5.72 -18.92
N GLY A 272 -13.14 -5.80 -18.80
CA GLY A 272 -12.43 -7.07 -18.59
C GLY A 272 -12.37 -7.97 -19.84
N GLU A 273 -12.65 -7.45 -21.04
CA GLU A 273 -12.62 -8.16 -22.31
C GLU A 273 -11.46 -7.68 -23.19
N VAL A 274 -10.82 -8.61 -23.89
CA VAL A 274 -9.83 -8.31 -24.93
C VAL A 274 -10.52 -8.33 -26.27
N THR A 275 -10.58 -7.19 -26.94
CA THR A 275 -11.15 -7.02 -28.27
C THR A 275 -10.03 -6.87 -29.30
N ALA A 276 -9.93 -7.79 -30.24
CA ALA A 276 -9.06 -7.65 -31.39
C ALA A 276 -9.75 -6.90 -32.52
N LEU A 277 -9.14 -5.84 -33.01
CA LEU A 277 -9.57 -5.11 -34.20
C LEU A 277 -8.73 -5.53 -35.40
N ILE A 278 -9.41 -6.10 -36.38
CA ILE A 278 -8.79 -6.40 -37.68
C ILE A 278 -9.06 -5.22 -38.60
N VAL A 279 -8.07 -4.39 -38.75
CA VAL A 279 -8.08 -3.19 -39.60
C VAL A 279 -6.75 -3.05 -40.34
N THR A 280 -6.79 -2.51 -41.52
CA THR A 280 -5.60 -2.07 -42.21
C THR A 280 -5.08 -0.83 -41.52
N ASP A 281 -3.80 -0.83 -41.09
CA ASP A 281 -3.17 0.30 -40.40
C ASP A 281 -3.88 0.69 -39.08
N PHE A 282 -3.83 -0.23 -38.10
CA PHE A 282 -4.31 0.04 -36.74
C PHE A 282 -3.46 1.12 -36.09
N SER A 283 -4.11 2.14 -35.55
CA SER A 283 -3.47 3.20 -34.75
C SER A 283 -4.34 3.55 -33.55
N PRO A 284 -3.77 3.56 -32.31
CA PRO A 284 -4.50 4.00 -31.12
C PRO A 284 -5.08 5.40 -31.23
N GLU A 285 -4.46 6.30 -32.01
CA GLU A 285 -4.91 7.69 -32.18
C GLU A 285 -6.27 7.81 -32.89
N LYS A 286 -6.66 6.79 -33.67
CA LYS A 286 -7.96 6.73 -34.35
C LYS A 286 -9.12 6.42 -33.40
N PHE A 287 -8.81 6.11 -32.13
CA PHE A 287 -9.81 5.78 -31.12
C PHE A 287 -10.17 7.00 -30.29
N CYS A 288 -11.45 7.22 -30.08
CA CYS A 288 -11.94 8.26 -29.19
C CYS A 288 -13.18 7.78 -28.39
N VAL A 289 -13.33 8.33 -27.19
CA VAL A 289 -14.51 8.10 -26.34
C VAL A 289 -15.20 9.44 -26.13
N PRO A 290 -16.51 9.53 -26.44
CA PRO A 290 -17.27 10.78 -26.28
C PRO A 290 -17.41 11.24 -24.84
N GLU A 291 -17.38 10.30 -23.90
CA GLU A 291 -17.52 10.56 -22.48
C GLU A 291 -16.17 10.89 -21.86
N GLY A 292 -16.01 12.12 -21.34
CA GLY A 292 -14.85 12.53 -20.58
C GLY A 292 -14.75 11.80 -19.23
N GLY A 293 -13.51 11.52 -18.79
CA GLY A 293 -13.22 10.96 -17.48
C GLY A 293 -12.71 9.52 -17.47
N LEU A 294 -12.65 8.82 -18.61
CA LEU A 294 -12.00 7.52 -18.72
C LEU A 294 -10.49 7.66 -18.89
N GLN A 295 -9.75 6.79 -18.21
CA GLN A 295 -8.29 6.69 -18.38
C GLN A 295 -8.00 5.76 -19.56
N ILE A 296 -7.45 6.33 -20.63
CA ILE A 296 -7.05 5.58 -21.81
C ILE A 296 -5.53 5.57 -21.87
N ALA A 297 -4.95 4.38 -21.87
CA ALA A 297 -3.53 4.18 -22.14
C ALA A 297 -3.38 3.60 -23.55
N SER A 298 -2.47 4.15 -24.32
CA SER A 298 -2.17 3.67 -25.67
C SER A 298 -0.69 3.38 -25.83
N TYR A 299 -0.40 2.29 -26.50
CA TYR A 299 0.95 1.85 -26.79
C TYR A 299 1.06 1.47 -28.27
N GLU A 300 1.92 2.22 -28.95
CA GLU A 300 2.26 1.96 -30.33
C GLU A 300 3.26 0.79 -30.46
N ARG A 301 3.47 0.33 -31.68
CA ARG A 301 4.50 -0.62 -32.02
C ARG A 301 5.86 -0.24 -31.42
N GLU A 302 6.58 -1.20 -30.85
CA GLU A 302 7.83 -0.98 -30.11
C GLU A 302 7.72 0.05 -28.95
N PHE A 303 6.55 0.11 -28.32
CA PHE A 303 6.21 1.05 -27.24
C PHE A 303 7.26 1.18 -26.14
N TRP A 304 7.98 0.09 -25.85
CA TRP A 304 8.98 0.07 -24.81
C TRP A 304 10.18 0.99 -25.10
N LYS A 305 10.54 1.20 -26.38
CA LYS A 305 11.63 2.12 -26.76
C LYS A 305 11.27 3.58 -26.50
N LYS A 306 10.01 3.96 -26.71
CA LYS A 306 9.51 5.32 -26.51
C LYS A 306 9.09 5.59 -25.05
N ALA A 307 8.81 4.55 -24.29
CA ALA A 307 8.26 4.65 -22.95
C ALA A 307 9.32 4.76 -21.84
N ILE A 308 10.60 4.58 -22.17
CA ILE A 308 11.71 4.55 -21.22
C ILE A 308 12.71 5.67 -21.53
N PHE A 309 13.06 6.41 -20.49
CA PHE A 309 14.05 7.48 -20.53
C PHE A 309 15.33 7.01 -19.85
N ASP A 310 16.46 7.04 -20.57
CA ASP A 310 17.75 6.50 -20.11
C ASP A 310 18.34 7.23 -18.90
N ASN A 311 17.98 8.47 -18.69
CA ASN A 311 18.48 9.32 -17.59
C ASN A 311 17.71 9.14 -16.28
N PHE A 312 16.64 8.36 -16.27
CA PHE A 312 15.86 8.03 -15.09
C PHE A 312 16.06 6.59 -14.69
N THR A 313 15.94 6.28 -13.38
CA THR A 313 15.89 4.89 -12.93
C THR A 313 14.65 4.19 -13.49
N LEU A 314 14.60 2.85 -13.43
CA LEU A 314 13.44 2.10 -13.86
C LEU A 314 12.19 2.45 -13.02
N GLU A 315 12.38 2.69 -11.72
CA GLU A 315 11.37 3.19 -10.82
C GLU A 315 10.80 4.55 -11.28
N GLU A 316 11.68 5.52 -11.54
CA GLU A 316 11.26 6.83 -12.01
C GLU A 316 10.53 6.77 -13.36
N ASN A 317 10.95 5.88 -14.26
CA ASN A 317 10.29 5.64 -15.54
C ASN A 317 8.85 5.12 -15.38
N ILE A 318 8.63 4.20 -14.44
CA ILE A 318 7.29 3.71 -14.13
C ILE A 318 6.44 4.84 -13.55
N LEU A 319 6.98 5.58 -12.58
CA LEU A 319 6.25 6.62 -11.84
C LEU A 319 5.99 7.89 -12.66
N LEU A 320 6.77 8.16 -13.72
CA LEU A 320 6.58 9.33 -14.60
C LEU A 320 5.15 9.44 -15.14
N LYS A 321 4.53 8.32 -15.48
CA LYS A 321 3.15 8.28 -15.98
C LYS A 321 2.15 8.56 -14.87
N SER A 322 2.42 8.05 -13.69
CA SER A 322 1.60 8.21 -12.50
C SER A 322 1.63 9.64 -11.96
N TYR A 323 2.68 10.41 -12.22
CA TYR A 323 2.77 11.81 -11.81
C TYR A 323 1.58 12.65 -12.29
N ARG A 324 1.06 12.38 -13.46
CA ARG A 324 -0.08 13.12 -14.04
C ARG A 324 -1.36 12.95 -13.23
N TYR A 325 -1.53 11.82 -12.57
CA TYR A 325 -2.74 11.47 -11.80
C TYR A 325 -2.60 11.76 -10.30
N HIS A 326 -1.36 11.95 -9.82
CA HIS A 326 -1.05 12.16 -8.40
C HIS A 326 -0.44 13.53 -8.12
N GLN A 327 -0.79 14.54 -8.90
CA GLN A 327 -0.38 15.92 -8.69
C GLN A 327 -1.14 16.55 -7.53
N LYS A 328 -0.41 17.11 -6.58
CA LYS A 328 -0.91 17.96 -5.50
C LYS A 328 -0.80 19.42 -5.91
N PHE A 329 -1.89 20.22 -5.74
CA PHE A 329 -1.93 21.65 -6.10
C PHE A 329 -1.49 21.98 -7.54
N GLY A 330 -1.76 21.08 -8.48
CA GLY A 330 -1.38 21.29 -9.89
C GLY A 330 0.12 21.18 -10.20
N ALA A 331 1.00 21.02 -9.20
CA ALA A 331 2.45 20.97 -9.40
C ALA A 331 3.23 20.09 -8.40
N LEU A 332 2.70 19.80 -7.22
CA LEU A 332 3.41 19.03 -6.22
C LEU A 332 3.03 17.53 -6.31
N ILE A 333 4.03 16.68 -6.39
CA ILE A 333 3.87 15.23 -6.49
C ILE A 333 4.12 14.61 -5.11
N ASP A 334 3.21 13.75 -4.66
CA ASP A 334 3.44 12.94 -3.45
C ASP A 334 4.35 11.74 -3.75
N ARG A 335 5.65 12.01 -3.79
CA ARG A 335 6.66 10.99 -4.10
C ARG A 335 6.59 9.79 -3.16
N ARG A 336 6.34 10.02 -1.86
CA ARG A 336 6.27 8.94 -0.86
C ARG A 336 5.14 7.97 -1.16
N MET A 337 3.97 8.50 -1.50
CA MET A 337 2.81 7.70 -1.88
C MET A 337 3.07 6.89 -3.16
N LEU A 338 3.71 7.50 -4.15
CA LEU A 338 4.02 6.82 -5.42
C LEU A 338 5.05 5.70 -5.25
N HIS A 339 6.12 5.94 -4.49
CA HIS A 339 7.11 4.91 -4.16
C HIS A 339 6.47 3.75 -3.38
N PHE A 340 5.55 4.06 -2.47
CA PHE A 340 4.81 3.05 -1.74
C PHE A 340 3.90 2.22 -2.66
N LEU A 341 3.13 2.87 -3.54
CA LEU A 341 2.29 2.20 -4.53
C LEU A 341 3.08 1.24 -5.41
N LEU A 342 4.23 1.70 -5.87
CA LEU A 342 5.12 0.91 -6.69
C LEU A 342 5.66 -0.29 -5.93
N TRP A 343 6.16 -0.07 -4.71
CA TRP A 343 6.66 -1.13 -3.85
C TRP A 343 5.56 -2.16 -3.53
N GLU A 344 4.35 -1.72 -3.15
CA GLU A 344 3.19 -2.60 -2.93
C GLU A 344 2.87 -3.44 -4.18
N THR A 345 2.93 -2.82 -5.35
CA THR A 345 2.66 -3.52 -6.60
C THR A 345 3.74 -4.56 -6.89
N CYS A 346 5.01 -4.25 -6.58
CA CYS A 346 6.11 -5.20 -6.68
C CYS A 346 5.87 -6.43 -5.80
N GLU A 347 5.56 -6.24 -4.53
CA GLU A 347 5.27 -7.32 -3.59
C GLU A 347 4.09 -8.19 -4.04
N ARG A 348 3.00 -7.53 -4.47
CA ARG A 348 1.77 -8.22 -4.89
C ARG A 348 1.98 -9.13 -6.11
N TYR A 349 2.81 -8.72 -7.06
CA TYR A 349 2.98 -9.43 -8.32
C TYR A 349 4.34 -10.15 -8.44
N GLY A 350 5.10 -10.19 -7.34
CA GLY A 350 6.37 -10.89 -7.26
C GLY A 350 7.48 -10.25 -8.10
N PHE A 351 7.50 -8.91 -8.16
CA PHE A 351 8.53 -8.16 -8.85
C PHE A 351 9.59 -7.66 -7.86
N ASP A 352 10.87 -7.81 -8.18
CA ASP A 352 11.94 -7.35 -7.30
C ASP A 352 12.05 -5.81 -7.33
N TYR A 353 11.70 -5.16 -6.22
CA TYR A 353 11.76 -3.71 -6.10
C TYR A 353 13.19 -3.16 -6.20
N GLU A 354 14.20 -3.89 -5.76
CA GLU A 354 15.60 -3.46 -5.86
C GLU A 354 16.07 -3.38 -7.32
N GLU A 355 15.48 -4.20 -8.20
CA GLU A 355 15.73 -4.12 -9.63
C GLU A 355 15.28 -2.78 -10.23
N LEU A 356 14.26 -2.16 -9.69
CA LEU A 356 13.73 -0.89 -10.19
C LEU A 356 14.63 0.32 -9.89
N LYS A 357 15.57 0.20 -8.97
CA LYS A 357 16.56 1.25 -8.67
C LYS A 357 17.68 1.35 -9.71
N LYS A 358 17.77 0.37 -10.61
CA LYS A 358 18.76 0.37 -11.70
C LYS A 358 18.37 1.35 -12.81
N TYR A 359 19.34 1.71 -13.62
CA TYR A 359 19.11 2.50 -14.84
C TYR A 359 18.76 1.58 -16.03
N PRO A 360 18.03 2.09 -17.04
CA PRO A 360 17.68 1.31 -18.24
C PRO A 360 18.88 0.65 -18.94
N ARG A 361 20.02 1.33 -18.97
CA ARG A 361 21.27 0.80 -19.55
C ARG A 361 21.81 -0.46 -18.87
N ASP A 362 21.41 -0.69 -17.61
CA ASP A 362 21.84 -1.84 -16.81
C ASP A 362 20.83 -3.00 -16.91
N ALA A 363 19.72 -2.82 -17.64
CA ALA A 363 18.66 -3.79 -17.83
C ALA A 363 18.67 -4.39 -19.25
N SER A 364 18.29 -5.67 -19.37
CA SER A 364 18.11 -6.28 -20.67
C SER A 364 16.90 -5.70 -21.42
N PRO A 365 16.87 -5.72 -22.77
CA PRO A 365 15.71 -5.28 -23.54
C PRO A 365 14.40 -6.01 -23.15
N LYS A 366 14.48 -7.27 -22.78
CA LYS A 366 13.39 -8.06 -22.24
C LYS A 366 12.85 -7.46 -20.93
N LYS A 367 13.77 -7.14 -20.02
CA LYS A 367 13.41 -6.55 -18.73
C LYS A 367 12.76 -5.18 -18.89
N LEU A 368 13.23 -4.39 -19.84
CA LEU A 368 12.63 -3.09 -20.17
C LEU A 368 11.17 -3.22 -20.66
N LYS A 369 10.90 -4.21 -21.52
CA LYS A 369 9.53 -4.52 -21.97
C LYS A 369 8.64 -4.93 -20.78
N GLU A 370 9.14 -5.83 -19.93
CA GLU A 370 8.43 -6.27 -18.72
C GLU A 370 8.09 -5.09 -17.80
N ILE A 371 9.04 -4.18 -17.57
CA ILE A 371 8.87 -3.01 -16.71
C ILE A 371 7.78 -2.07 -17.24
N VAL A 372 7.72 -1.85 -18.55
CA VAL A 372 6.65 -1.03 -19.13
C VAL A 372 5.29 -1.68 -18.93
N MET A 373 5.18 -2.99 -19.13
CA MET A 373 3.95 -3.74 -18.87
C MET A 373 3.58 -3.74 -17.39
N PHE A 374 4.57 -3.90 -16.51
CA PHE A 374 4.38 -3.80 -15.06
C PHE A 374 3.82 -2.43 -14.65
N GLY A 375 4.28 -1.35 -15.28
CA GLY A 375 3.78 0.00 -15.07
C GLY A 375 2.27 0.17 -15.33
N TRP A 376 1.64 -0.68 -16.16
CA TRP A 376 0.19 -0.66 -16.35
C TRP A 376 -0.59 -1.05 -15.10
N LEU A 377 0.06 -1.73 -14.16
CA LEU A 377 -0.58 -2.16 -12.91
C LEU A 377 -0.63 -1.08 -11.85
N ILE A 378 0.22 -0.06 -11.96
CA ILE A 378 0.28 1.07 -11.01
C ILE A 378 -0.93 1.98 -11.20
N ASP A 379 -1.15 2.45 -12.44
CA ASP A 379 -2.32 3.23 -12.82
C ASP A 379 -3.14 2.43 -13.81
N THR A 380 -3.98 1.55 -13.30
CA THR A 380 -4.80 0.65 -14.11
C THR A 380 -5.74 1.47 -15.01
N PRO A 381 -5.56 1.47 -16.34
CA PRO A 381 -6.42 2.24 -17.23
C PRO A 381 -7.81 1.61 -17.35
N ASP A 382 -8.82 2.42 -17.69
CA ASP A 382 -10.15 1.92 -18.08
C ASP A 382 -10.09 1.21 -19.43
N ILE A 383 -9.27 1.75 -20.35
CA ILE A 383 -9.04 1.19 -21.68
C ILE A 383 -7.54 1.15 -21.95
N LEU A 384 -7.05 -0.01 -22.36
CA LEU A 384 -5.67 -0.20 -22.82
C LEU A 384 -5.69 -0.53 -24.32
N MET A 385 -5.03 0.29 -25.12
CA MET A 385 -4.90 0.09 -26.55
C MET A 385 -3.48 -0.34 -26.91
N LEU A 386 -3.34 -1.46 -27.59
CA LEU A 386 -2.07 -2.07 -27.96
C LEU A 386 -1.98 -2.22 -29.49
N GLU A 387 -1.04 -1.51 -30.08
CA GLU A 387 -0.66 -1.67 -31.48
C GLU A 387 0.46 -2.69 -31.58
N GLU A 388 0.27 -3.72 -32.38
CA GLU A 388 1.27 -4.77 -32.65
C GLU A 388 1.93 -5.34 -31.37
N PRO A 389 1.15 -5.78 -30.34
CA PRO A 389 1.72 -6.16 -29.05
C PRO A 389 2.72 -7.32 -29.11
N PHE A 390 2.65 -8.15 -30.17
CA PHE A 390 3.54 -9.28 -30.40
C PHE A 390 4.71 -8.97 -31.32
N TYR A 391 4.84 -7.73 -31.78
CA TYR A 391 5.94 -7.35 -32.67
C TYR A 391 7.30 -7.52 -32.00
N ALA A 392 8.20 -8.27 -32.65
CA ALA A 392 9.53 -8.58 -32.13
C ALA A 392 9.52 -9.11 -30.67
N ALA A 393 8.48 -9.87 -30.29
CA ALA A 393 8.36 -10.54 -29.02
C ALA A 393 8.80 -12.00 -29.15
N ASP A 394 9.65 -12.46 -28.23
CA ASP A 394 9.95 -13.87 -28.03
C ASP A 394 8.88 -14.55 -27.17
N GLU A 395 8.93 -15.87 -27.01
CA GLU A 395 7.97 -16.65 -26.26
C GLU A 395 7.84 -16.17 -24.79
N GLU A 396 8.93 -15.72 -24.19
CA GLU A 396 8.93 -15.26 -22.80
C GLU A 396 8.26 -13.90 -22.66
N ILE A 397 8.47 -13.00 -23.63
CA ILE A 397 7.78 -11.71 -23.67
C ILE A 397 6.28 -11.90 -23.92
N ILE A 398 5.92 -12.85 -24.80
CA ILE A 398 4.52 -13.22 -25.05
C ILE A 398 3.87 -13.76 -23.78
N ALA A 399 4.56 -14.63 -23.04
CA ALA A 399 4.06 -15.13 -21.75
C ALA A 399 3.88 -14.00 -20.71
N CYS A 400 4.84 -13.08 -20.66
CA CYS A 400 4.73 -11.87 -19.83
C CYS A 400 3.50 -11.03 -20.23
N LEU A 401 3.29 -10.80 -21.51
CA LEU A 401 2.16 -10.02 -22.00
C LEU A 401 0.83 -10.68 -21.59
N TYR A 402 0.70 -12.00 -21.77
CA TYR A 402 -0.49 -12.74 -21.32
C TYR A 402 -0.74 -12.56 -19.82
N LYS A 403 0.30 -12.72 -18.99
CA LYS A 403 0.22 -12.52 -17.54
C LYS A 403 -0.35 -11.14 -17.19
N TYR A 404 0.18 -10.07 -17.77
CA TYR A 404 -0.26 -8.71 -17.45
C TYR A 404 -1.63 -8.38 -18.05
N VAL A 405 -1.95 -8.90 -19.23
CA VAL A 405 -3.28 -8.81 -19.84
C VAL A 405 -4.33 -9.46 -18.95
N ASP A 406 -4.09 -10.67 -18.45
CA ASP A 406 -5.03 -11.37 -17.57
C ASP A 406 -5.26 -10.62 -16.26
N ILE A 407 -4.20 -10.10 -15.63
CA ILE A 407 -4.32 -9.27 -14.43
C ILE A 407 -5.17 -8.01 -14.69
N LEU A 408 -4.96 -7.34 -15.82
CA LEU A 408 -5.72 -6.15 -16.19
C LEU A 408 -7.19 -6.46 -16.49
N ARG A 409 -7.46 -7.61 -17.11
CA ARG A 409 -8.83 -8.11 -17.33
C ARG A 409 -9.57 -8.31 -16.02
N GLU A 410 -8.94 -8.97 -15.06
CA GLU A 410 -9.50 -9.18 -13.71
C GLU A 410 -9.78 -7.85 -13.00
N LYS A 411 -8.96 -6.83 -13.26
CA LYS A 411 -9.16 -5.46 -12.76
C LYS A 411 -10.27 -4.69 -13.52
N GLY A 412 -10.84 -5.26 -14.58
CA GLY A 412 -11.90 -4.65 -15.36
C GLY A 412 -11.44 -3.69 -16.46
N THR A 413 -10.15 -3.69 -16.84
CA THR A 413 -9.64 -2.93 -17.98
C THR A 413 -10.19 -3.54 -19.28
N SER A 414 -10.75 -2.70 -20.16
CA SER A 414 -11.06 -3.10 -21.52
C SER A 414 -9.82 -3.02 -22.39
N ILE A 415 -9.41 -4.10 -23.03
CA ILE A 415 -8.18 -4.14 -23.80
C ILE A 415 -8.53 -4.23 -25.28
N VAL A 416 -7.94 -3.34 -26.08
CA VAL A 416 -8.13 -3.30 -27.54
C VAL A 416 -6.77 -3.53 -28.19
N CYS A 417 -6.65 -4.59 -28.95
CA CYS A 417 -5.44 -4.92 -29.68
C CYS A 417 -5.68 -4.87 -31.18
N GLY A 418 -4.70 -4.36 -31.92
CA GLY A 418 -4.74 -4.37 -33.38
C GLY A 418 -3.36 -4.54 -33.98
N GLY A 419 -3.30 -5.02 -35.22
CA GLY A 419 -2.05 -5.22 -35.93
C GLY A 419 -2.12 -6.30 -37.00
N ASP A 420 -1.00 -6.49 -37.71
CA ASP A 420 -0.92 -7.42 -38.85
C ASP A 420 -0.90 -8.90 -38.44
N ASN A 421 -0.42 -9.22 -37.23
CA ASN A 421 -0.36 -10.59 -36.71
C ASN A 421 -1.68 -11.02 -36.07
N TRP A 422 -2.73 -11.07 -36.87
CA TRP A 422 -4.08 -11.44 -36.43
C TRP A 422 -4.18 -12.87 -35.85
N GLN A 423 -3.26 -13.79 -36.21
CA GLN A 423 -3.27 -15.15 -35.66
C GLN A 423 -2.91 -15.18 -34.17
N GLU A 424 -1.94 -14.39 -33.76
CA GLU A 424 -1.58 -14.24 -32.34
C GLU A 424 -2.63 -13.41 -31.58
N LEU A 425 -3.14 -12.35 -32.20
CA LEU A 425 -4.23 -11.55 -31.60
C LEU A 425 -5.48 -12.38 -31.29
N ARG A 426 -5.83 -13.34 -32.13
CA ARG A 426 -6.93 -14.27 -31.88
C ARG A 426 -6.75 -15.17 -30.66
N LYS A 427 -5.50 -15.48 -30.29
CA LYS A 427 -5.23 -16.35 -29.12
C LYS A 427 -5.57 -15.66 -27.80
N ILE A 428 -5.46 -14.33 -27.74
CA ILE A 428 -5.74 -13.55 -26.53
C ILE A 428 -7.12 -12.89 -26.53
N ALA A 429 -7.73 -12.72 -27.70
CA ALA A 429 -8.95 -11.98 -27.86
C ALA A 429 -10.19 -12.82 -27.49
N ASP A 430 -11.03 -12.27 -26.63
CA ASP A 430 -12.38 -12.79 -26.37
C ASP A 430 -13.30 -12.48 -27.52
N ARG A 431 -13.04 -11.37 -28.22
CA ARG A 431 -13.86 -10.89 -29.33
C ARG A 431 -13.01 -10.33 -30.46
N VAL A 432 -13.42 -10.61 -31.68
CA VAL A 432 -12.77 -10.11 -32.90
C VAL A 432 -13.75 -9.27 -33.69
N ILE A 433 -13.34 -8.07 -34.06
CA ILE A 433 -14.14 -7.13 -34.85
C ILE A 433 -13.37 -6.78 -36.12
N ASN A 434 -14.02 -6.95 -37.26
CA ASN A 434 -13.54 -6.47 -38.56
C ASN A 434 -14.14 -5.10 -38.83
N LEU A 435 -13.31 -4.08 -39.03
CA LEU A 435 -13.75 -2.70 -39.25
C LEU A 435 -13.45 -2.22 -40.69
#